data_3c7b62660f74d00ba626a0cb7db2ea8d
#
_entry.id   3c7b62660f74d00ba626a0cb7db2ea8d
#
_cell.length_a   1.000
_cell.length_b   1.000
_cell.length_c   1.000
_cell.angle_alpha   90.00
_cell.angle_beta   90.00
_cell.angle_gamma   90.00
#
_symmetry.space_group_name_H-M   'P 1'
#
loop_
_entity.id
_entity.type
_entity.pdbx_description
1 polymer ?
#
loop_
_entity_poly.entity_id
_entity_poly.type
_entity_poly.pdbx_seq_one_letter_code
_entity_poly.pdbx_strand_id
1 'polypeptide(L)'
;MKKIGIIGAMELEVATLQAHMTTTKITTKAHMEFHEGTLNGTPVVIVRSGVGKVNAALCVQILADLFGVTAIINTGVAGSLNAALDIGDILISRDALHHDVDATIFGYKPGEVPQLGCREFIADEHLVQVAVSTCREVNPDIHVHTGRVVSGDQFISSKEVKTRLIQEFQGDCAEMEGASIAHGAYLNDIPFVIIRAISDKADDSAEMDYPTFENAAALHSAKLVEAMMPRI
;
A
#
# COMPACT_ATOMS: atom_id res chain seq x y z
N MET A 1 2.27 12.82 -20.41
CA MET A 1 1.40 13.39 -19.37
C MET A 1 1.46 12.42 -18.19
N LYS A 2 1.72 12.88 -16.96
CA LYS A 2 1.72 12.00 -15.80
C LYS A 2 0.33 11.41 -15.60
N LYS A 3 0.22 10.08 -15.42
CA LYS A 3 -1.01 9.38 -15.07
C LYS A 3 -0.71 8.48 -13.86
N ILE A 4 -1.45 8.64 -12.78
CA ILE A 4 -1.18 7.96 -11.52
C ILE A 4 -2.10 6.75 -11.38
N GLY A 5 -1.54 5.57 -11.13
CA GLY A 5 -2.29 4.38 -10.73
C GLY A 5 -2.51 4.41 -9.21
N ILE A 6 -3.76 4.34 -8.78
CA ILE A 6 -4.13 4.27 -7.36
C ILE A 6 -4.76 2.91 -7.10
N ILE A 7 -4.16 2.13 -6.22
CA ILE A 7 -4.56 0.75 -5.92
C ILE A 7 -4.99 0.65 -4.45
N GLY A 8 -6.22 0.21 -4.21
CA GLY A 8 -6.65 -0.35 -2.92
C GLY A 8 -7.06 -1.80 -3.11
N ALA A 9 -6.97 -2.62 -2.06
CA ALA A 9 -7.36 -4.03 -2.11
C ALA A 9 -8.88 -4.21 -1.96
N MET A 10 -9.51 -3.37 -1.16
CA MET A 10 -10.91 -3.47 -0.76
C MET A 10 -11.71 -2.25 -1.23
N GLU A 11 -13.05 -2.42 -1.30
CA GLU A 11 -13.96 -1.34 -1.70
C GLU A 11 -13.82 -0.10 -0.82
N LEU A 12 -13.75 -0.30 0.50
CA LEU A 12 -13.65 0.81 1.46
C LEU A 12 -12.39 1.67 1.27
N GLU A 13 -11.33 1.12 0.67
CA GLU A 13 -10.06 1.81 0.43
C GLU A 13 -10.08 2.71 -0.82
N VAL A 14 -11.00 2.44 -1.75
CA VAL A 14 -11.07 3.18 -3.04
C VAL A 14 -12.38 3.94 -3.24
N ALA A 15 -13.47 3.56 -2.56
CA ALA A 15 -14.80 4.12 -2.79
C ALA A 15 -14.86 5.65 -2.66
N THR A 16 -14.22 6.21 -1.64
CA THR A 16 -14.17 7.67 -1.44
C THR A 16 -13.43 8.36 -2.58
N LEU A 17 -12.30 7.83 -3.02
CA LEU A 17 -11.52 8.36 -4.14
C LEU A 17 -12.28 8.27 -5.46
N GLN A 18 -12.97 7.15 -5.70
CA GLN A 18 -13.82 6.96 -6.87
C GLN A 18 -15.03 7.89 -6.88
N ALA A 19 -15.64 8.16 -5.71
CA ALA A 19 -16.75 9.11 -5.58
C ALA A 19 -16.34 10.56 -5.85
N HIS A 20 -15.09 10.93 -5.55
CA HIS A 20 -14.57 12.29 -5.73
C HIS A 20 -13.92 12.52 -7.10
N MET A 21 -13.55 11.45 -7.82
CA MET A 21 -12.97 11.60 -9.15
C MET A 21 -14.04 11.93 -10.21
N THR A 22 -13.62 12.62 -11.27
CA THR A 22 -14.40 12.72 -12.50
C THR A 22 -14.05 11.54 -13.40
N THR A 23 -14.87 10.48 -13.36
CA THR A 23 -14.65 9.27 -14.16
C THR A 23 -15.01 9.51 -15.62
N THR A 24 -14.11 9.18 -16.53
CA THR A 24 -14.32 9.28 -18.00
C THR A 24 -14.58 7.93 -18.63
N LYS A 25 -14.02 6.85 -18.08
CA LYS A 25 -14.15 5.49 -18.59
C LYS A 25 -13.95 4.46 -17.50
N ILE A 26 -14.67 3.36 -17.57
CA ILE A 26 -14.45 2.15 -16.76
C ILE A 26 -14.10 1.00 -17.68
N THR A 27 -13.01 0.31 -17.38
CA THR A 27 -12.54 -0.86 -18.12
C THR A 27 -12.43 -2.05 -17.17
N THR A 28 -13.10 -3.15 -17.48
CA THR A 28 -12.99 -4.37 -16.68
C THR A 28 -11.91 -5.30 -17.25
N LYS A 29 -10.96 -5.72 -16.42
CA LYS A 29 -9.93 -6.69 -16.77
C LYS A 29 -9.58 -7.52 -15.54
N ALA A 30 -9.41 -8.85 -15.71
CA ALA A 30 -9.09 -9.77 -14.61
C ALA A 30 -10.05 -9.62 -13.39
N HIS A 31 -11.34 -9.42 -13.65
CA HIS A 31 -12.37 -9.12 -12.64
C HIS A 31 -12.15 -7.85 -11.80
N MET A 32 -11.25 -6.95 -12.24
CA MET A 32 -11.03 -5.64 -11.64
C MET A 32 -11.63 -4.56 -12.52
N GLU A 33 -12.24 -3.54 -11.90
CA GLU A 33 -12.74 -2.35 -12.59
C GLU A 33 -11.73 -1.21 -12.45
N PHE A 34 -11.20 -0.77 -13.60
CA PHE A 34 -10.25 0.33 -13.70
C PHE A 34 -11.01 1.60 -14.07
N HIS A 35 -11.12 2.53 -13.13
CA HIS A 35 -11.80 3.82 -13.30
C HIS A 35 -10.79 4.86 -13.77
N GLU A 36 -10.81 5.18 -15.06
CA GLU A 36 -9.99 6.26 -15.65
C GLU A 36 -10.68 7.60 -15.49
N GLY A 37 -9.92 8.65 -15.18
CA GLY A 37 -10.46 10.00 -15.07
C GLY A 37 -9.47 10.99 -14.48
N THR A 38 -10.00 11.97 -13.75
CA THR A 38 -9.18 12.95 -13.03
C THR A 38 -9.62 13.05 -11.57
N LEU A 39 -8.64 13.21 -10.68
CA LEU A 39 -8.83 13.49 -9.26
C LEU A 39 -8.05 14.76 -8.94
N ASN A 40 -8.74 15.82 -8.48
CA ASN A 40 -8.14 17.14 -8.26
C ASN A 40 -7.32 17.65 -9.47
N GLY A 41 -7.81 17.41 -10.70
CA GLY A 41 -7.16 17.84 -11.94
C GLY A 41 -6.02 16.93 -12.43
N THR A 42 -5.59 15.95 -11.65
CA THR A 42 -4.54 14.99 -12.03
C THR A 42 -5.14 13.77 -12.72
N PRO A 43 -4.63 13.33 -13.88
CA PRO A 43 -5.06 12.11 -14.54
C PRO A 43 -4.75 10.88 -13.66
N VAL A 44 -5.78 10.07 -13.38
CA VAL A 44 -5.66 8.89 -12.52
C VAL A 44 -6.33 7.66 -13.12
N VAL A 45 -5.91 6.50 -12.66
CA VAL A 45 -6.64 5.24 -12.77
C VAL A 45 -6.79 4.68 -11.37
N ILE A 46 -8.02 4.61 -10.86
CA ILE A 46 -8.31 4.06 -9.53
C ILE A 46 -8.89 2.66 -9.71
N VAL A 47 -8.36 1.70 -8.94
CA VAL A 47 -8.75 0.31 -9.08
C VAL A 47 -8.78 -0.39 -7.72
N ARG A 48 -9.80 -1.23 -7.51
CA ARG A 48 -9.83 -2.24 -6.46
C ARG A 48 -9.20 -3.52 -6.99
N SER A 49 -8.02 -3.87 -6.47
CA SER A 49 -7.30 -5.07 -6.93
C SER A 49 -7.90 -6.39 -6.42
N GLY A 50 -8.56 -6.37 -5.27
CA GLY A 50 -8.81 -7.56 -4.46
C GLY A 50 -7.62 -7.87 -3.55
N VAL A 51 -7.88 -8.68 -2.51
CA VAL A 51 -6.91 -9.00 -1.46
C VAL A 51 -5.87 -9.99 -1.97
N GLY A 52 -4.62 -9.84 -1.52
CA GLY A 52 -3.53 -10.79 -1.68
C GLY A 52 -2.58 -10.50 -2.85
N LYS A 53 -1.43 -11.15 -2.79
CA LYS A 53 -0.25 -10.85 -3.61
C LYS A 53 -0.47 -11.05 -5.11
N VAL A 54 -1.23 -12.08 -5.50
CA VAL A 54 -1.51 -12.37 -6.93
C VAL A 54 -2.37 -11.27 -7.54
N ASN A 55 -3.46 -10.87 -6.86
CA ASN A 55 -4.32 -9.78 -7.29
C ASN A 55 -3.53 -8.47 -7.44
N ALA A 56 -2.73 -8.16 -6.43
CA ALA A 56 -1.89 -6.97 -6.39
C ALA A 56 -0.90 -6.90 -7.57
N ALA A 57 -0.17 -7.97 -7.84
CA ALA A 57 0.81 -8.02 -8.93
C ALA A 57 0.15 -7.95 -10.32
N LEU A 58 -0.97 -8.66 -10.54
CA LEU A 58 -1.73 -8.58 -11.79
C LEU A 58 -2.27 -7.16 -12.02
N CYS A 59 -2.75 -6.51 -10.96
CA CYS A 59 -3.24 -5.13 -11.02
C CYS A 59 -2.15 -4.16 -11.51
N VAL A 60 -0.94 -4.24 -10.95
CA VAL A 60 0.21 -3.42 -11.38
C VAL A 60 0.53 -3.64 -12.84
N GLN A 61 0.62 -4.91 -13.29
CA GLN A 61 0.95 -5.21 -14.69
C GLN A 61 -0.12 -4.67 -15.66
N ILE A 62 -1.40 -4.78 -15.29
CA ILE A 62 -2.49 -4.22 -16.10
C ILE A 62 -2.40 -2.68 -16.17
N LEU A 63 -2.11 -2.02 -15.05
CA LEU A 63 -1.92 -0.57 -15.01
C LEU A 63 -0.75 -0.11 -15.88
N ALA A 64 0.35 -0.86 -15.89
CA ALA A 64 1.51 -0.60 -16.74
C ALA A 64 1.16 -0.76 -18.23
N ASP A 65 0.64 -1.92 -18.62
CA ASP A 65 0.47 -2.29 -20.02
C ASP A 65 -0.72 -1.61 -20.71
N LEU A 66 -1.87 -1.51 -20.03
CA LEU A 66 -3.09 -1.00 -20.66
C LEU A 66 -3.31 0.49 -20.43
N PHE A 67 -2.83 1.02 -19.30
CA PHE A 67 -3.12 2.40 -18.92
C PHE A 67 -1.89 3.32 -18.97
N GLY A 68 -0.68 2.75 -19.05
CA GLY A 68 0.57 3.52 -19.14
C GLY A 68 0.75 4.45 -17.97
N VAL A 69 0.48 3.98 -16.75
CA VAL A 69 0.68 4.79 -15.54
C VAL A 69 2.16 5.08 -15.33
N THR A 70 2.46 6.27 -14.83
CA THR A 70 3.84 6.75 -14.63
C THR A 70 4.27 6.78 -13.17
N ALA A 71 3.34 6.50 -12.25
CA ALA A 71 3.60 6.27 -10.83
C ALA A 71 2.45 5.47 -10.24
N ILE A 72 2.72 4.77 -9.13
CA ILE A 72 1.73 3.97 -8.42
C ILE A 72 1.66 4.42 -6.96
N ILE A 73 0.44 4.63 -6.48
CA ILE A 73 0.13 4.82 -5.06
C ILE A 73 -0.72 3.64 -4.62
N ASN A 74 -0.23 2.90 -3.63
CA ASN A 74 -1.04 1.91 -2.95
C ASN A 74 -1.57 2.50 -1.66
N THR A 75 -2.88 2.47 -1.48
CA THR A 75 -3.58 2.99 -0.30
C THR A 75 -4.33 1.88 0.39
N GLY A 76 -4.41 1.92 1.70
CA GLY A 76 -5.14 0.91 2.47
C GLY A 76 -4.85 0.94 3.95
N VAL A 77 -5.26 -0.14 4.61
CA VAL A 77 -5.08 -0.33 6.05
C VAL A 77 -3.99 -1.36 6.35
N ALA A 78 -3.45 -1.36 7.56
CA ALA A 78 -2.45 -2.33 8.00
C ALA A 78 -2.46 -2.50 9.52
N GLY A 79 -1.99 -3.68 9.97
CA GLY A 79 -1.70 -3.93 11.38
C GLY A 79 -0.32 -3.37 11.78
N SER A 80 -0.24 -2.67 12.92
CA SER A 80 1.01 -2.10 13.42
C SER A 80 1.95 -3.16 13.99
N LEU A 81 3.19 -3.14 13.55
CA LEU A 81 4.30 -3.86 14.15
C LEU A 81 5.18 -2.96 15.04
N ASN A 82 5.03 -1.65 14.92
CA ASN A 82 5.82 -0.65 15.64
C ASN A 82 5.02 -0.09 16.82
N ALA A 83 5.59 -0.18 18.04
CA ALA A 83 4.94 0.29 19.26
C ALA A 83 4.69 1.82 19.29
N ALA A 84 5.40 2.59 18.46
CA ALA A 84 5.20 4.04 18.32
C ALA A 84 4.03 4.42 17.41
N LEU A 85 3.39 3.45 16.74
CA LEU A 85 2.24 3.65 15.87
C LEU A 85 0.96 3.22 16.56
N ASP A 86 0.02 4.13 16.71
CA ASP A 86 -1.30 3.86 17.25
C ASP A 86 -2.36 3.66 16.13
N ILE A 87 -3.50 3.08 16.50
CA ILE A 87 -4.64 2.93 15.59
C ILE A 87 -5.07 4.33 15.13
N GLY A 88 -5.22 4.50 13.81
CA GLY A 88 -5.51 5.77 13.17
C GLY A 88 -4.27 6.51 12.63
N ASP A 89 -3.06 6.18 13.09
CA ASP A 89 -1.83 6.75 12.54
C ASP A 89 -1.60 6.33 11.09
N ILE A 90 -0.77 7.09 10.38
CA ILE A 90 -0.42 6.81 8.98
C ILE A 90 1.05 6.42 8.89
N LEU A 91 1.30 5.27 8.23
CA LEU A 91 2.62 4.85 7.80
C LEU A 91 2.77 5.06 6.30
N ILE A 92 3.86 5.72 5.90
CA ILE A 92 4.28 5.91 4.52
C ILE A 92 5.52 5.05 4.29
N SER A 93 5.51 4.21 3.26
CA SER A 93 6.60 3.27 3.02
C SER A 93 7.91 3.98 2.71
N ARG A 94 8.97 3.60 3.39
CA ARG A 94 10.35 3.80 2.96
C ARG A 94 10.74 2.71 1.96
N ASP A 95 10.35 1.50 2.28
CA ASP A 95 10.53 0.30 1.48
C ASP A 95 9.42 -0.72 1.77
N ALA A 96 9.36 -1.76 0.95
CA ALA A 96 8.50 -2.91 1.18
C ALA A 96 9.23 -4.21 0.89
N LEU A 97 8.86 -5.30 1.57
CA LEU A 97 9.36 -6.63 1.28
C LEU A 97 8.36 -7.73 1.62
N HIS A 98 8.54 -8.90 1.01
CA HIS A 98 7.75 -10.08 1.32
C HIS A 98 8.23 -10.74 2.61
N HIS A 99 7.32 -11.01 3.56
CA HIS A 99 7.67 -11.72 4.80
C HIS A 99 7.41 -13.23 4.72
N ASP A 100 6.78 -13.69 3.65
CA ASP A 100 6.37 -15.07 3.44
C ASP A 100 7.14 -15.76 2.29
N VAL A 101 8.11 -15.07 1.68
CA VAL A 101 9.07 -15.70 0.75
C VAL A 101 10.19 -16.33 1.54
N ASP A 102 10.36 -17.63 1.42
CA ASP A 102 11.43 -18.39 2.07
C ASP A 102 12.17 -19.28 1.06
N ALA A 103 13.40 -18.91 0.77
CA ALA A 103 14.35 -19.67 -0.01
C ALA A 103 15.69 -19.83 0.75
N THR A 104 15.63 -19.77 2.08
CA THR A 104 16.82 -19.81 2.95
C THR A 104 17.62 -21.09 2.82
N ILE A 105 17.00 -22.21 2.48
CA ILE A 105 17.66 -23.47 2.18
C ILE A 105 18.67 -23.36 1.02
N PHE A 106 18.49 -22.36 0.14
CA PHE A 106 19.40 -22.08 -0.97
C PHE A 106 20.36 -20.92 -0.68
N GLY A 107 20.42 -20.44 0.57
CA GLY A 107 21.32 -19.38 1.01
C GLY A 107 20.78 -17.95 0.85
N TYR A 108 19.52 -17.77 0.44
CA TYR A 108 18.88 -16.45 0.39
C TYR A 108 18.49 -15.99 1.80
N LYS A 109 18.35 -14.69 1.98
CA LYS A 109 17.79 -14.13 3.23
C LYS A 109 16.27 -14.36 3.30
N PRO A 110 15.67 -14.46 4.48
CA PRO A 110 14.21 -14.44 4.61
C PRO A 110 13.60 -13.23 3.88
N GLY A 111 12.57 -13.46 3.06
CA GLY A 111 11.92 -12.41 2.25
C GLY A 111 12.64 -12.05 0.94
N GLU A 112 13.80 -12.59 0.67
CA GLU A 112 14.53 -12.37 -0.58
C GLU A 112 13.96 -13.24 -1.70
N VAL A 113 13.55 -12.60 -2.79
CA VAL A 113 13.07 -13.32 -3.98
C VAL A 113 14.27 -13.84 -4.75
N PRO A 114 14.39 -15.17 -4.97
CA PRO A 114 15.54 -15.76 -5.66
C PRO A 114 15.79 -15.13 -7.04
N GLN A 115 17.06 -14.91 -7.36
CA GLN A 115 17.54 -14.39 -8.65
C GLN A 115 17.08 -12.96 -9.00
N LEU A 116 16.35 -12.26 -8.12
CA LEU A 116 15.92 -10.89 -8.36
C LEU A 116 17.01 -9.84 -8.08
N GLY A 117 17.97 -10.17 -7.22
CA GLY A 117 19.09 -9.29 -6.88
C GLY A 117 18.77 -8.23 -5.82
N CYS A 118 17.55 -8.19 -5.33
CA CYS A 118 17.13 -7.33 -4.22
C CYS A 118 16.16 -8.06 -3.29
N ARG A 119 16.07 -7.58 -2.06
CA ARG A 119 15.13 -8.05 -1.04
C ARG A 119 14.08 -6.99 -0.76
N GLU A 120 14.53 -5.75 -0.62
CA GLU A 120 13.72 -4.57 -0.35
C GLU A 120 13.40 -3.82 -1.65
N PHE A 121 12.14 -3.47 -1.84
CA PHE A 121 11.67 -2.59 -2.90
C PHE A 121 11.57 -1.18 -2.34
N ILE A 122 12.42 -0.27 -2.82
CA ILE A 122 12.56 1.08 -2.29
C ILE A 122 11.47 1.98 -2.88
N ALA A 123 10.74 2.67 -2.02
CA ALA A 123 9.74 3.65 -2.44
C ALA A 123 10.41 4.89 -3.06
N ASP A 124 9.70 5.55 -3.97
CA ASP A 124 10.18 6.78 -4.59
C ASP A 124 10.27 7.93 -3.57
N GLU A 125 11.45 8.52 -3.43
CA GLU A 125 11.72 9.53 -2.42
C GLU A 125 10.83 10.77 -2.57
N HIS A 126 10.57 11.21 -3.80
CA HIS A 126 9.71 12.36 -4.07
C HIS A 126 8.26 12.07 -3.64
N LEU A 127 7.72 10.91 -4.00
CA LEU A 127 6.37 10.49 -3.58
C LEU A 127 6.26 10.38 -2.05
N VAL A 128 7.30 9.85 -1.39
CA VAL A 128 7.36 9.77 0.09
C VAL A 128 7.32 11.17 0.71
N GLN A 129 8.15 12.10 0.23
CA GLN A 129 8.21 13.48 0.73
C GLN A 129 6.88 14.21 0.54
N VAL A 130 6.26 14.07 -0.65
CA VAL A 130 4.92 14.63 -0.93
C VAL A 130 3.89 14.03 0.04
N ALA A 131 3.89 12.71 0.25
CA ALA A 131 2.95 12.06 1.15
C ALA A 131 3.11 12.54 2.60
N VAL A 132 4.35 12.60 3.12
CA VAL A 132 4.62 13.05 4.50
C VAL A 132 4.20 14.50 4.71
N SER A 133 4.61 15.40 3.80
CA SER A 133 4.26 16.84 3.94
C SER A 133 2.76 17.07 3.84
N THR A 134 2.10 16.40 2.89
CA THR A 134 0.64 16.49 2.71
C THR A 134 -0.11 15.93 3.92
N CYS A 135 0.33 14.78 4.46
CA CYS A 135 -0.31 14.18 5.63
C CYS A 135 -0.33 15.12 6.83
N ARG A 136 0.80 15.77 7.13
CA ARG A 136 0.91 16.75 8.22
C ARG A 136 -0.02 17.95 8.05
N GLU A 137 -0.31 18.33 6.81
CA GLU A 137 -1.18 19.46 6.50
C GLU A 137 -2.67 19.11 6.58
N VAL A 138 -3.07 17.96 5.98
CA VAL A 138 -4.50 17.61 5.89
C VAL A 138 -5.00 16.75 7.05
N ASN A 139 -4.09 16.13 7.80
CA ASN A 139 -4.38 15.30 8.97
C ASN A 139 -3.50 15.74 10.16
N PRO A 140 -3.61 17.00 10.65
CA PRO A 140 -2.68 17.55 11.65
C PRO A 140 -2.71 16.83 13.00
N ASP A 141 -3.82 16.16 13.32
CA ASP A 141 -4.02 15.42 14.56
C ASP A 141 -3.57 13.95 14.46
N ILE A 142 -3.10 13.52 13.28
CA ILE A 142 -2.66 12.15 13.00
C ILE A 142 -1.14 12.12 12.93
N HIS A 143 -0.55 11.17 13.67
CA HIS A 143 0.89 10.93 13.59
C HIS A 143 1.22 10.26 12.24
N VAL A 144 2.23 10.80 11.54
CA VAL A 144 2.76 10.23 10.31
C VAL A 144 4.14 9.66 10.53
N HIS A 145 4.32 8.40 10.19
CA HIS A 145 5.58 7.68 10.30
C HIS A 145 6.07 7.23 8.93
N THR A 146 7.38 7.23 8.71
CA THR A 146 7.99 6.63 7.52
C THR A 146 8.69 5.35 7.91
N GLY A 147 8.31 4.23 7.30
CA GLY A 147 8.78 2.94 7.75
C GLY A 147 8.69 1.82 6.72
N ARG A 148 8.98 0.61 7.14
CA ARG A 148 8.96 -0.60 6.33
C ARG A 148 7.59 -1.27 6.36
N VAL A 149 7.06 -1.55 5.16
CA VAL A 149 5.87 -2.39 4.97
C VAL A 149 6.31 -3.83 4.73
N VAL A 150 5.76 -4.79 5.48
CA VAL A 150 6.00 -6.21 5.22
C VAL A 150 4.70 -6.89 4.80
N SER A 151 4.74 -7.63 3.68
CA SER A 151 3.54 -8.22 3.08
C SER A 151 3.63 -9.74 2.98
N GLY A 152 2.49 -10.39 3.15
CA GLY A 152 2.32 -11.82 2.90
C GLY A 152 0.84 -12.17 2.76
N ASP A 153 0.52 -13.32 2.20
CA ASP A 153 -0.87 -13.79 2.07
C ASP A 153 -1.41 -14.33 3.41
N GLN A 154 -1.25 -13.52 4.48
CA GLN A 154 -1.64 -13.86 5.85
C GLN A 154 -2.14 -12.62 6.59
N PHE A 155 -3.31 -12.73 7.23
CA PHE A 155 -3.75 -11.76 8.24
C PHE A 155 -2.99 -12.03 9.53
N ILE A 156 -2.28 -11.03 10.05
CA ILE A 156 -1.43 -11.19 11.24
C ILE A 156 -2.24 -10.83 12.50
N SER A 157 -2.59 -11.86 13.28
CA SER A 157 -3.35 -11.75 14.53
C SER A 157 -2.69 -12.50 15.70
N SER A 158 -1.39 -12.80 15.60
CA SER A 158 -0.65 -13.55 16.61
C SER A 158 0.56 -12.76 17.07
N LYS A 159 0.70 -12.58 18.38
CA LYS A 159 1.84 -11.93 19.00
C LYS A 159 3.19 -12.60 18.69
N GLU A 160 3.17 -13.92 18.52
CA GLU A 160 4.36 -14.68 18.13
C GLU A 160 4.80 -14.32 16.71
N VAL A 161 3.86 -14.33 15.76
CA VAL A 161 4.13 -13.94 14.36
C VAL A 161 4.56 -12.48 14.29
N LYS A 162 3.87 -11.57 14.97
CA LYS A 162 4.25 -10.16 15.09
C LYS A 162 5.69 -10.01 15.54
N THR A 163 6.08 -10.71 16.62
CA THR A 163 7.45 -10.67 17.16
C THR A 163 8.47 -11.12 16.13
N ARG A 164 8.19 -12.21 15.41
CA ARG A 164 9.05 -12.70 14.32
C ARG A 164 9.19 -11.65 13.21
N LEU A 165 8.09 -11.01 12.76
CA LEU A 165 8.12 -10.00 11.71
C LEU A 165 8.97 -8.79 12.09
N ILE A 166 8.93 -8.38 13.36
CA ILE A 166 9.77 -7.30 13.88
C ILE A 166 11.25 -7.71 13.88
N GLN A 167 11.57 -8.91 14.39
CA GLN A 167 12.95 -9.37 14.57
C GLN A 167 13.64 -9.68 13.25
N GLU A 168 12.98 -10.42 12.34
CA GLU A 168 13.58 -10.90 11.10
C GLU A 168 13.52 -9.86 9.97
N PHE A 169 12.43 -9.08 9.91
CA PHE A 169 12.16 -8.19 8.80
C PHE A 169 12.25 -6.71 9.16
N GLN A 170 12.29 -6.37 10.45
CA GLN A 170 12.27 -4.99 10.93
C GLN A 170 11.06 -4.22 10.36
N GLY A 171 9.91 -4.91 10.27
CA GLY A 171 8.66 -4.35 9.77
C GLY A 171 8.08 -3.32 10.73
N ASP A 172 7.53 -2.24 10.20
CA ASP A 172 6.77 -1.23 10.95
C ASP A 172 5.26 -1.48 10.87
N CYS A 173 4.77 -2.07 9.77
CA CYS A 173 3.40 -2.59 9.64
C CYS A 173 3.36 -3.85 8.77
N ALA A 174 2.28 -4.63 8.91
CA ALA A 174 2.01 -5.83 8.13
C ALA A 174 0.67 -5.70 7.40
N GLU A 175 0.64 -6.15 6.15
CA GLU A 175 -0.54 -6.20 5.29
C GLU A 175 -0.37 -7.25 4.17
N MET A 176 -1.19 -7.27 3.13
CA MET A 176 -1.23 -8.42 2.22
C MET A 176 -0.91 -8.12 0.74
N GLU A 177 -0.62 -6.87 0.34
CA GLU A 177 -0.46 -6.46 -1.07
C GLU A 177 0.79 -5.64 -1.36
N GLY A 178 1.19 -4.76 -0.47
CA GLY A 178 2.14 -3.68 -0.72
C GLY A 178 3.47 -4.15 -1.30
N ALA A 179 4.07 -5.22 -0.77
CA ALA A 179 5.31 -5.75 -1.33
C ALA A 179 5.12 -6.33 -2.75
N SER A 180 3.94 -6.86 -3.10
CA SER A 180 3.68 -7.34 -4.46
C SER A 180 3.43 -6.20 -5.43
N ILE A 181 2.79 -5.11 -4.98
CA ILE A 181 2.67 -3.88 -5.76
C ILE A 181 4.05 -3.26 -5.99
N ALA A 182 4.85 -3.14 -4.94
CA ALA A 182 6.22 -2.64 -5.02
C ALA A 182 7.11 -3.49 -5.94
N HIS A 183 7.00 -4.82 -5.83
CA HIS A 183 7.73 -5.76 -6.68
C HIS A 183 7.30 -5.62 -8.16
N GLY A 184 6.00 -5.57 -8.44
CA GLY A 184 5.49 -5.35 -9.80
C GLY A 184 5.91 -3.98 -10.36
N ALA A 185 5.89 -2.93 -9.55
CA ALA A 185 6.37 -1.60 -9.91
C ALA A 185 7.87 -1.60 -10.23
N TYR A 186 8.68 -2.27 -9.38
CA TYR A 186 10.12 -2.46 -9.61
C TYR A 186 10.41 -3.15 -10.95
N LEU A 187 9.71 -4.24 -11.28
CA LEU A 187 9.88 -4.97 -12.54
C LEU A 187 9.49 -4.15 -13.78
N ASN A 188 8.65 -3.13 -13.61
CA ASN A 188 8.19 -2.24 -14.68
C ASN A 188 8.87 -0.86 -14.66
N ASP A 189 9.88 -0.64 -13.81
CA ASP A 189 10.56 0.65 -13.63
C ASP A 189 9.59 1.82 -13.32
N ILE A 190 8.50 1.53 -12.59
CA ILE A 190 7.48 2.52 -12.21
C ILE A 190 7.72 2.96 -10.76
N PRO A 191 7.90 4.26 -10.47
CA PRO A 191 8.00 4.77 -9.12
C PRO A 191 6.71 4.51 -8.33
N PHE A 192 6.85 4.18 -7.04
CA PHE A 192 5.71 3.86 -6.19
C PHE A 192 5.86 4.42 -4.77
N VAL A 193 4.74 4.53 -4.08
CA VAL A 193 4.66 4.70 -2.62
C VAL A 193 3.50 3.88 -2.07
N ILE A 194 3.66 3.33 -0.87
CA ILE A 194 2.60 2.64 -0.13
C ILE A 194 2.21 3.51 1.06
N ILE A 195 0.91 3.72 1.23
CA ILE A 195 0.31 4.48 2.32
C ILE A 195 -0.60 3.54 3.08
N ARG A 196 -0.39 3.42 4.39
CA ARG A 196 -1.19 2.56 5.27
C ARG A 196 -1.70 3.36 6.47
N ALA A 197 -3.00 3.31 6.71
CA ALA A 197 -3.56 3.74 7.98
C ALA A 197 -3.66 2.53 8.92
N ILE A 198 -3.25 2.71 10.16
CA ILE A 198 -3.21 1.62 11.13
C ILE A 198 -4.63 1.31 11.60
N SER A 199 -5.09 0.09 11.36
CA SER A 199 -6.41 -0.42 11.74
C SER A 199 -6.39 -1.25 13.01
N ASP A 200 -5.25 -1.87 13.32
CA ASP A 200 -5.07 -2.81 14.43
C ASP A 200 -3.60 -2.90 14.85
N LYS A 201 -3.33 -3.66 15.90
CA LYS A 201 -1.97 -3.84 16.43
C LYS A 201 -1.26 -5.10 15.93
N ALA A 202 -1.82 -5.82 14.95
CA ALA A 202 -1.27 -7.08 14.41
C ALA A 202 -0.93 -8.11 15.50
N ASP A 203 -1.74 -8.19 16.56
CA ASP A 203 -1.57 -9.11 17.68
C ASP A 203 -2.92 -9.72 18.09
N ASP A 204 -2.99 -10.32 19.27
CA ASP A 204 -4.18 -11.04 19.75
C ASP A 204 -5.44 -10.15 19.85
N SER A 205 -5.32 -8.82 19.76
CA SER A 205 -6.46 -7.88 19.69
C SER A 205 -6.96 -7.60 18.26
N ALA A 206 -6.15 -7.91 17.23
CA ALA A 206 -6.39 -7.51 15.85
C ALA A 206 -7.77 -7.94 15.30
N GLU A 207 -8.27 -9.11 15.67
CA GLU A 207 -9.58 -9.60 15.23
C GLU A 207 -10.76 -8.75 15.72
N MET A 208 -10.59 -8.05 16.85
CA MET A 208 -11.60 -7.12 17.39
C MET A 208 -11.37 -5.69 16.91
N ASP A 209 -10.11 -5.27 16.80
CA ASP A 209 -9.75 -3.91 16.44
C ASP A 209 -10.02 -3.62 14.96
N TYR A 210 -9.66 -4.53 14.07
CA TYR A 210 -9.79 -4.37 12.63
C TYR A 210 -11.22 -3.99 12.19
N PRO A 211 -12.30 -4.74 12.50
CA PRO A 211 -13.64 -4.37 12.08
C PRO A 211 -14.15 -3.05 12.67
N THR A 212 -13.56 -2.63 13.79
CA THR A 212 -13.97 -1.40 14.50
C THR A 212 -13.37 -0.16 13.85
N PHE A 213 -12.12 -0.23 13.40
CA PHE A 213 -11.34 0.93 12.99
C PHE A 213 -11.05 1.02 11.49
N GLU A 214 -11.25 -0.05 10.72
CA GLU A 214 -10.90 -0.10 9.29
C GLU A 214 -11.50 1.02 8.45
N ASN A 215 -12.77 1.37 8.69
CA ASN A 215 -13.45 2.43 7.94
C ASN A 215 -12.85 3.82 8.20
N ALA A 216 -12.57 4.15 9.47
CA ALA A 216 -11.97 5.42 9.84
C ALA A 216 -10.53 5.53 9.29
N ALA A 217 -9.75 4.45 9.39
CA ALA A 217 -8.41 4.35 8.86
C ALA A 217 -8.38 4.55 7.33
N ALA A 218 -9.29 3.88 6.60
CA ALA A 218 -9.40 4.02 5.15
C ALA A 218 -9.74 5.46 4.72
N LEU A 219 -10.60 6.16 5.45
CA LEU A 219 -10.94 7.56 5.18
C LEU A 219 -9.74 8.50 5.35
N HIS A 220 -8.91 8.30 6.38
CA HIS A 220 -7.69 9.10 6.58
C HIS A 220 -6.70 8.93 5.43
N SER A 221 -6.52 7.68 4.98
CA SER A 221 -5.67 7.36 3.84
C SER A 221 -6.21 7.97 2.54
N ALA A 222 -7.51 7.85 2.27
CA ALA A 222 -8.13 8.42 1.07
C ALA A 222 -7.99 9.94 1.01
N LYS A 223 -8.25 10.65 2.13
CA LYS A 223 -8.08 12.10 2.23
C LYS A 223 -6.65 12.54 1.91
N LEU A 224 -5.66 11.79 2.42
CA LEU A 224 -4.25 12.04 2.11
C LEU A 224 -3.98 11.88 0.60
N VAL A 225 -4.36 10.74 0.03
CA VAL A 225 -4.11 10.44 -1.40
C VAL A 225 -4.75 11.50 -2.30
N GLU A 226 -5.98 11.90 -2.02
CA GLU A 226 -6.67 12.96 -2.77
C GLU A 226 -5.90 14.29 -2.74
N ALA A 227 -5.41 14.68 -1.56
CA ALA A 227 -4.66 15.93 -1.39
C ALA A 227 -3.25 15.91 -2.00
N MET A 228 -2.68 14.71 -2.22
CA MET A 228 -1.39 14.55 -2.90
C MET A 228 -1.47 14.84 -4.40
N MET A 229 -2.62 14.62 -5.05
CA MET A 229 -2.75 14.65 -6.51
C MET A 229 -2.19 15.92 -7.18
N PRO A 230 -2.50 17.13 -6.74
CA PRO A 230 -1.96 18.35 -7.37
C PRO A 230 -0.46 18.61 -7.08
N ARG A 231 0.18 17.77 -6.28
CA ARG A 231 1.57 17.95 -5.80
C ARG A 231 2.58 16.97 -6.41
N ILE A 232 2.08 15.96 -7.14
CA ILE A 232 2.87 14.89 -7.77
C ILE A 232 3.32 15.27 -9.19
#